data_b3aa7e59298bb244bc8c4536482bc0f9
#
_entry.id   b3aa7e59298bb244bc8c4536482bc0f9
#
_cell.length_a   1.000
_cell.length_b   1.000
_cell.length_c   1.000
_cell.angle_alpha   90.00
_cell.angle_beta   90.00
_cell.angle_gamma   90.00
#
_symmetry.space_group_name_H-M   'P 1'
#
loop_
_entity.id
_entity.type
_entity.pdbx_description
1 polymer ?
#
loop_
_entity_poly.entity_id
_entity_poly.type
_entity_poly.pdbx_seq_one_letter_code
_entity_poly.pdbx_strand_id
1 'polypeptide(L)'
;MTNPLKYTCLFGGGAIRGMAYIGTIRALEELGIEYDMIGGSSVGSIIAALVASGYKSYELENLFMKVNFDLFKDIHLGLGKVLALSKGEIFLDWLNELLSKKNEKVRGRNIKFSDIDKSLVIITTDLTKFSSQEFSKIVTPDFEVARAIKISSSMPGLMAPYEYNKSLLVDGDLQKASPMWRLSENLGKSDSRILEFRLEGDYNKDEKNPISFINTIYSCVTDVATDFVKEIYGQNDRYDCISINTGDIFFADFNLNKESRRKLIEIGYNQTINYFKNVLPYKKQRLVSVYEQILLYLKKAQKGLKGNNVEEVQWWFGDIFTVLCENKEIVDPVIYNRILDIKNSLSKSKTTVLFFHTHFKGVKRLDAELRDLIMVINTRIADLKLYLQNFKNIV
;
A
#
# COMPACT_ATOMS: atom_id res chain seq x y z
N MET A 1 27.33 10.19 -4.86
CA MET A 1 26.16 10.50 -4.02
C MET A 1 25.09 9.49 -4.36
N THR A 2 24.74 8.60 -3.44
CA THR A 2 23.67 7.62 -3.63
C THR A 2 22.35 8.38 -3.68
N ASN A 3 21.57 8.19 -4.73
CA ASN A 3 20.21 8.76 -4.82
C ASN A 3 19.41 8.24 -3.61
N PRO A 4 18.78 9.11 -2.80
CA PRO A 4 17.95 8.66 -1.71
C PRO A 4 16.82 7.77 -2.25
N LEU A 5 16.50 6.73 -1.52
CA LEU A 5 15.38 5.84 -1.88
C LEU A 5 14.09 6.66 -1.82
N LYS A 6 13.44 6.76 -2.97
CA LYS A 6 12.18 7.48 -3.09
C LYS A 6 11.01 6.53 -2.85
N TYR A 7 10.10 6.94 -2.00
CA TYR A 7 8.91 6.16 -1.66
C TYR A 7 7.63 6.88 -2.07
N THR A 8 6.62 6.09 -2.33
CA THR A 8 5.22 6.49 -2.27
C THR A 8 4.64 5.93 -0.98
N CYS A 9 4.16 6.80 -0.10
CA CYS A 9 3.56 6.40 1.17
C CYS A 9 2.04 6.41 1.10
N LEU A 10 1.40 5.30 1.44
CA LEU A 10 -0.06 5.13 1.41
C LEU A 10 -0.57 4.78 2.79
N PHE A 11 -1.66 5.43 3.21
CA PHE A 11 -2.28 5.25 4.51
C PHE A 11 -3.73 4.78 4.33
N GLY A 12 -4.04 3.59 4.86
CA GLY A 12 -5.40 3.05 4.88
C GLY A 12 -6.28 3.72 5.93
N GLY A 13 -7.55 3.33 5.96
CA GLY A 13 -8.48 3.77 6.97
C GLY A 13 -8.30 3.10 8.34
N GLY A 14 -9.26 3.35 9.23
CA GLY A 14 -9.26 2.79 10.58
C GLY A 14 -9.75 3.77 11.66
N ALA A 15 -10.41 4.84 11.25
CA ALA A 15 -11.03 5.85 12.10
C ALA A 15 -10.09 6.34 13.22
N ILE A 16 -10.48 6.25 14.52
CA ILE A 16 -9.67 6.81 15.63
C ILE A 16 -8.28 6.11 15.75
N ARG A 17 -8.15 4.86 15.29
CA ARG A 17 -6.87 4.14 15.29
C ARG A 17 -5.82 4.82 14.41
N GLY A 18 -6.23 5.70 13.49
CA GLY A 18 -5.35 6.54 12.67
C GLY A 18 -4.38 7.41 13.47
N MET A 19 -4.58 7.59 14.76
CA MET A 19 -3.58 8.21 15.64
C MET A 19 -2.25 7.48 15.63
N ALA A 20 -2.24 6.17 15.35
CA ALA A 20 -1.00 5.41 15.19
C ALA A 20 -0.15 5.91 14.01
N TYR A 21 -0.77 6.42 12.96
CA TYR A 21 -0.03 7.00 11.84
C TYR A 21 0.80 8.23 12.20
N ILE A 22 0.46 8.96 13.27
CA ILE A 22 1.29 10.06 13.78
C ILE A 22 2.65 9.51 14.23
N GLY A 23 2.63 8.38 14.95
CA GLY A 23 3.86 7.67 15.32
C GLY A 23 4.62 7.13 14.12
N THR A 24 3.90 6.63 13.12
CA THR A 24 4.51 6.22 11.84
C THR A 24 5.22 7.38 11.16
N ILE A 25 4.59 8.56 11.05
CA ILE A 25 5.25 9.75 10.48
C ILE A 25 6.49 10.13 11.28
N ARG A 26 6.44 10.10 12.63
CA ARG A 26 7.60 10.33 13.49
C ARG A 26 8.74 9.37 13.17
N ALA A 27 8.45 8.08 13.02
CA ALA A 27 9.43 7.07 12.66
C ALA A 27 10.06 7.32 11.27
N LEU A 28 9.24 7.67 10.27
CA LEU A 28 9.72 8.00 8.93
C LEU A 28 10.62 9.26 8.93
N GLU A 29 10.26 10.28 9.72
CA GLU A 29 11.07 11.48 9.88
C GLU A 29 12.43 11.17 10.54
N GLU A 30 12.45 10.38 11.61
CA GLU A 30 13.69 9.98 12.31
C GLU A 30 14.60 9.10 11.43
N LEU A 31 14.01 8.22 10.64
CA LEU A 31 14.74 7.36 9.70
C LEU A 31 15.19 8.11 8.43
N GLY A 32 14.83 9.38 8.26
CA GLY A 32 15.15 10.14 7.05
C GLY A 32 14.52 9.56 5.78
N ILE A 33 13.38 8.88 5.90
CA ILE A 33 12.68 8.28 4.74
C ILE A 33 12.01 9.40 3.95
N GLU A 34 12.46 9.60 2.73
CA GLU A 34 11.86 10.57 1.80
C GLU A 34 10.77 9.92 0.95
N TYR A 35 9.71 10.68 0.65
CA TYR A 35 8.64 10.26 -0.23
C TYR A 35 8.20 11.39 -1.16
N ASP A 36 8.02 11.04 -2.43
CA ASP A 36 7.59 11.95 -3.50
C ASP A 36 6.06 12.11 -3.53
N MET A 37 5.37 11.02 -3.20
CA MET A 37 3.91 10.94 -3.20
C MET A 37 3.42 10.42 -1.86
N ILE A 38 2.33 11.00 -1.41
CA ILE A 38 1.60 10.53 -0.23
C ILE A 38 0.12 10.42 -0.58
N GLY A 39 -0.52 9.38 -0.10
CA GLY A 39 -1.95 9.19 -0.35
C GLY A 39 -2.64 8.46 0.77
N GLY A 40 -3.97 8.48 0.73
CA GLY A 40 -4.74 7.76 1.73
C GLY A 40 -6.23 7.69 1.43
N SER A 41 -6.89 6.89 2.26
CA SER A 41 -8.34 6.74 2.34
C SER A 41 -8.78 6.91 3.78
N SER A 42 -10.02 7.37 4.00
CA SER A 42 -10.59 7.61 5.34
C SER A 42 -9.64 8.42 6.24
N VAL A 43 -9.33 7.96 7.46
CA VAL A 43 -8.36 8.63 8.35
C VAL A 43 -6.98 8.77 7.72
N GLY A 44 -6.58 7.84 6.87
CA GLY A 44 -5.32 7.94 6.13
C GLY A 44 -5.28 9.14 5.21
N SER A 45 -6.41 9.56 4.63
CA SER A 45 -6.50 10.78 3.82
C SER A 45 -6.26 12.05 4.64
N ILE A 46 -6.70 12.07 5.91
CA ILE A 46 -6.46 13.18 6.84
C ILE A 46 -4.96 13.33 7.08
N ILE A 47 -4.30 12.24 7.48
CA ILE A 47 -2.85 12.24 7.76
C ILE A 47 -2.06 12.59 6.50
N ALA A 48 -2.39 11.97 5.37
CA ALA A 48 -1.70 12.24 4.10
C ALA A 48 -1.79 13.71 3.69
N ALA A 49 -2.98 14.30 3.78
CA ALA A 49 -3.19 15.70 3.39
C ALA A 49 -2.50 16.69 4.34
N LEU A 50 -2.54 16.46 5.66
CA LEU A 50 -1.85 17.31 6.62
C LEU A 50 -0.34 17.25 6.44
N VAL A 51 0.23 16.06 6.24
CA VAL A 51 1.66 15.87 5.96
C VAL A 51 2.04 16.48 4.60
N ALA A 52 1.22 16.32 3.57
CA ALA A 52 1.45 16.97 2.27
C ALA A 52 1.41 18.50 2.36
N SER A 53 0.62 19.04 3.30
CA SER A 53 0.54 20.48 3.60
C SER A 53 1.68 20.98 4.48
N GLY A 54 2.60 20.12 4.91
CA GLY A 54 3.80 20.48 5.67
C GLY A 54 3.72 20.31 7.19
N TYR A 55 2.69 19.65 7.71
CA TYR A 55 2.65 19.28 9.12
C TYR A 55 3.71 18.22 9.43
N LYS A 56 4.41 18.41 10.54
CA LYS A 56 5.35 17.45 11.11
C LYS A 56 4.70 16.59 12.18
N SER A 57 5.29 15.45 12.49
CA SER A 57 4.75 14.50 13.46
C SER A 57 4.43 15.13 14.82
N TYR A 58 5.32 15.98 15.33
CA TYR A 58 5.12 16.67 16.62
C TYR A 58 3.94 17.68 16.59
N GLU A 59 3.65 18.30 15.45
CA GLU A 59 2.52 19.19 15.28
C GLU A 59 1.20 18.40 15.22
N LEU A 60 1.22 17.27 14.50
CA LEU A 60 0.09 16.34 14.44
C LEU A 60 -0.22 15.78 15.83
N GLU A 61 0.79 15.35 16.58
CA GLU A 61 0.62 14.86 17.95
C GLU A 61 -0.03 15.93 18.82
N ASN A 62 0.51 17.15 18.85
CA ASN A 62 -0.04 18.27 19.62
C ASN A 62 -1.49 18.58 19.23
N LEU A 63 -1.83 18.50 17.96
CA LEU A 63 -3.16 18.73 17.42
C LEU A 63 -4.14 17.64 17.89
N PHE A 64 -3.82 16.38 17.59
CA PHE A 64 -4.72 15.24 17.83
C PHE A 64 -4.84 14.87 19.31
N MET A 65 -3.87 15.23 20.14
CA MET A 65 -3.98 15.11 21.60
C MET A 65 -4.95 16.11 22.23
N LYS A 66 -5.28 17.24 21.53
CA LYS A 66 -6.17 18.30 22.04
C LYS A 66 -7.56 18.25 21.43
N VAL A 67 -7.70 17.63 20.24
CA VAL A 67 -8.98 17.63 19.53
C VAL A 67 -10.05 16.84 20.30
N ASN A 68 -11.24 17.43 20.38
CA ASN A 68 -12.42 16.73 20.85
C ASN A 68 -13.19 16.18 19.63
N PHE A 69 -13.08 14.89 19.39
CA PHE A 69 -13.72 14.22 18.26
C PHE A 69 -15.25 14.18 18.37
N ASP A 70 -15.81 14.33 19.58
CA ASP A 70 -17.27 14.38 19.77
C ASP A 70 -17.91 15.61 19.08
N LEU A 71 -17.13 16.66 18.88
CA LEU A 71 -17.60 17.84 18.15
C LEU A 71 -17.94 17.56 16.68
N PHE A 72 -17.35 16.51 16.11
CA PHE A 72 -17.62 16.12 14.73
C PHE A 72 -18.90 15.29 14.56
N LYS A 73 -19.53 14.90 15.68
CA LYS A 73 -20.87 14.30 15.70
C LYS A 73 -21.92 15.41 15.57
N ASP A 74 -21.97 16.11 14.43
CA ASP A 74 -23.05 17.06 14.15
C ASP A 74 -24.34 16.27 13.84
N ILE A 75 -24.97 15.75 14.94
CA ILE A 75 -26.12 14.85 14.84
C ILE A 75 -27.30 15.62 14.25
N HIS A 76 -27.66 15.28 13.03
CA HIS A 76 -28.86 15.68 12.36
C HIS A 76 -29.78 14.49 12.22
N LEU A 77 -30.77 14.39 13.13
CA LEU A 77 -31.89 13.46 12.98
C LEU A 77 -32.83 13.96 11.86
N GLY A 78 -32.26 14.13 10.67
CA GLY A 78 -33.02 14.45 9.47
C GLY A 78 -33.46 13.16 8.80
N LEU A 79 -34.74 12.88 8.72
CA LEU A 79 -35.39 11.90 7.85
C LEU A 79 -35.15 12.30 6.36
N GLY A 80 -33.91 12.48 5.97
CA GLY A 80 -33.51 12.67 4.57
C GLY A 80 -33.48 11.36 3.80
N LYS A 81 -33.37 11.43 2.49
CA LYS A 81 -33.31 10.26 1.59
C LYS A 81 -32.14 9.31 1.85
N VAL A 82 -31.20 9.67 2.73
CA VAL A 82 -30.01 8.87 3.09
C VAL A 82 -29.86 8.85 4.61
N LEU A 83 -29.82 7.65 5.18
CA LEU A 83 -29.57 7.43 6.61
C LEU A 83 -28.11 7.78 6.95
N ALA A 84 -27.91 8.93 7.59
CA ALA A 84 -26.61 9.35 8.13
C ALA A 84 -26.81 10.10 9.44
N LEU A 85 -25.94 9.88 10.41
CA LEU A 85 -25.99 10.51 11.72
C LEU A 85 -25.43 11.95 11.69
N SER A 86 -24.47 12.24 10.80
CA SER A 86 -23.78 13.53 10.68
C SER A 86 -23.72 14.01 9.25
N LYS A 87 -23.78 15.33 9.04
CA LYS A 87 -23.47 15.98 7.76
C LYS A 87 -21.96 16.17 7.55
N GLY A 88 -21.19 16.19 8.62
CA GLY A 88 -19.74 16.40 8.61
C GLY A 88 -19.31 17.83 8.26
N GLU A 89 -20.18 18.85 8.47
CA GLU A 89 -19.83 20.24 8.15
C GLU A 89 -18.83 20.81 9.18
N ILE A 90 -19.00 20.50 10.47
CA ILE A 90 -18.05 20.92 11.52
C ILE A 90 -16.67 20.29 11.24
N PHE A 91 -16.65 19.05 10.80
CA PHE A 91 -15.42 18.37 10.41
C PHE A 91 -14.78 19.03 9.18
N LEU A 92 -15.56 19.40 8.18
CA LEU A 92 -15.09 20.11 6.99
C LEU A 92 -14.46 21.47 7.34
N ASP A 93 -15.11 22.23 8.21
CA ASP A 93 -14.61 23.55 8.64
C ASP A 93 -13.29 23.41 9.41
N TRP A 94 -13.20 22.45 10.30
CA TRP A 94 -11.97 22.13 11.02
C TRP A 94 -10.82 21.76 10.06
N LEU A 95 -11.08 20.94 9.04
CA LEU A 95 -10.08 20.60 8.02
C LEU A 95 -9.63 21.82 7.23
N ASN A 96 -10.56 22.67 6.82
CA ASN A 96 -10.24 23.91 6.10
C ASN A 96 -9.35 24.84 6.95
N GLU A 97 -9.66 24.99 8.25
CA GLU A 97 -8.82 25.75 9.17
C GLU A 97 -7.40 25.22 9.24
N LEU A 98 -7.23 23.89 9.40
CA LEU A 98 -5.92 23.27 9.49
C LEU A 98 -5.11 23.43 8.22
N LEU A 99 -5.69 23.13 7.06
CA LEU A 99 -5.00 23.23 5.78
C LEU A 99 -4.59 24.67 5.48
N SER A 100 -5.44 25.64 5.82
CA SER A 100 -5.17 27.06 5.62
C SER A 100 -4.01 27.58 6.48
N LYS A 101 -3.82 27.05 7.70
CA LYS A 101 -2.72 27.45 8.60
C LYS A 101 -1.33 27.19 8.02
N LYS A 102 -1.20 26.19 7.15
CA LYS A 102 0.08 25.82 6.55
C LYS A 102 0.33 26.40 5.16
N ASN A 103 -0.70 26.97 4.55
CA ASN A 103 -0.57 27.51 3.19
C ASN A 103 -0.87 29.02 3.16
N GLU A 104 0.12 29.82 3.57
CA GLU A 104 0.01 31.28 3.62
C GLU A 104 -0.23 31.92 2.24
N LYS A 105 0.12 31.24 1.15
CA LYS A 105 -0.10 31.72 -0.24
C LYS A 105 -1.58 31.79 -0.60
N VAL A 106 -2.43 31.09 0.14
CA VAL A 106 -3.86 30.94 -0.16
C VAL A 106 -4.70 31.53 1.00
N ARG A 107 -4.65 32.85 1.14
CA ARG A 107 -5.49 33.54 2.15
C ARG A 107 -6.90 33.75 1.62
N GLY A 108 -7.90 33.43 2.45
CA GLY A 108 -9.31 33.78 2.21
C GLY A 108 -10.09 32.82 1.30
N ARG A 109 -9.54 31.65 0.94
CA ARG A 109 -10.26 30.58 0.25
C ARG A 109 -9.81 29.20 0.71
N ASN A 110 -10.60 28.19 0.40
CA ASN A 110 -10.26 26.79 0.67
C ASN A 110 -9.08 26.31 -0.20
N ILE A 111 -8.25 25.43 0.36
CA ILE A 111 -7.08 24.86 -0.29
C ILE A 111 -7.53 23.83 -1.34
N LYS A 112 -7.04 23.98 -2.57
CA LYS A 112 -7.26 23.06 -3.68
C LYS A 112 -6.06 22.12 -3.84
N PHE A 113 -6.24 21.01 -4.59
CA PHE A 113 -5.11 20.10 -4.91
C PHE A 113 -4.00 20.82 -5.68
N SER A 114 -4.32 21.79 -6.53
CA SER A 114 -3.33 22.62 -7.24
C SER A 114 -2.44 23.44 -6.31
N ASP A 115 -2.88 23.75 -5.10
CA ASP A 115 -2.13 24.54 -4.11
C ASP A 115 -1.14 23.70 -3.30
N ILE A 116 -1.23 22.37 -3.35
CA ILE A 116 -0.33 21.46 -2.64
C ILE A 116 0.89 21.15 -3.51
N ASP A 117 2.08 21.41 -2.97
CA ASP A 117 3.33 21.17 -3.71
C ASP A 117 3.65 19.68 -3.81
N LYS A 118 3.47 18.91 -2.74
CA LYS A 118 3.64 17.45 -2.74
C LYS A 118 2.54 16.74 -3.52
N SER A 119 2.89 15.64 -4.17
CA SER A 119 1.88 14.80 -4.84
C SER A 119 1.00 14.13 -3.78
N LEU A 120 -0.25 14.61 -3.68
CA LEU A 120 -1.27 14.10 -2.77
C LEU A 120 -2.34 13.36 -3.56
N VAL A 121 -2.72 12.16 -3.09
CA VAL A 121 -3.80 11.35 -3.65
C VAL A 121 -4.79 10.98 -2.54
N ILE A 122 -6.07 11.28 -2.75
CA ILE A 122 -7.18 10.90 -1.85
C ILE A 122 -8.14 10.01 -2.63
N ILE A 123 -8.49 8.87 -2.05
CA ILE A 123 -9.40 7.89 -2.66
C ILE A 123 -10.75 7.93 -1.95
N THR A 124 -11.81 7.85 -2.75
CA THR A 124 -13.19 7.69 -2.32
C THR A 124 -13.84 6.55 -3.09
N THR A 125 -14.96 6.03 -2.60
CA THR A 125 -15.76 5.01 -3.30
C THR A 125 -16.96 5.66 -4.00
N ASP A 126 -17.11 5.40 -5.30
CA ASP A 126 -18.28 5.79 -6.11
C ASP A 126 -19.31 4.65 -6.10
N LEU A 127 -20.37 4.82 -5.31
CA LEU A 127 -21.45 3.83 -5.21
C LEU A 127 -22.30 3.74 -6.47
N THR A 128 -22.30 4.78 -7.30
CA THR A 128 -23.09 4.81 -8.54
C THR A 128 -22.43 3.99 -9.65
N LYS A 129 -21.09 4.07 -9.72
CA LYS A 129 -20.30 3.38 -10.75
C LYS A 129 -19.63 2.09 -10.25
N PHE A 130 -19.79 1.77 -8.97
CA PHE A 130 -19.09 0.64 -8.33
C PHE A 130 -17.58 0.69 -8.57
N SER A 131 -16.99 1.87 -8.41
CA SER A 131 -15.58 2.14 -8.69
C SER A 131 -14.98 3.07 -7.65
N SER A 132 -13.65 3.12 -7.59
CA SER A 132 -12.97 4.14 -6.79
C SER A 132 -12.84 5.44 -7.58
N GLN A 133 -13.02 6.58 -6.90
CA GLN A 133 -12.77 7.90 -7.42
C GLN A 133 -11.51 8.47 -6.77
N GLU A 134 -10.57 8.92 -7.61
CA GLU A 134 -9.37 9.61 -7.19
C GLU A 134 -9.58 11.12 -7.18
N PHE A 135 -9.05 11.77 -6.14
CA PHE A 135 -8.85 13.20 -6.06
C PHE A 135 -7.35 13.50 -5.93
N SER A 136 -6.81 14.24 -6.87
CA SER A 136 -5.38 14.59 -6.92
C SER A 136 -5.14 15.82 -7.78
N LYS A 137 -3.93 16.37 -7.71
CA LYS A 137 -3.53 17.48 -8.58
C LYS A 137 -3.63 17.15 -10.07
N ILE A 138 -3.49 15.88 -10.44
CA ILE A 138 -3.53 15.42 -11.85
C ILE A 138 -4.98 15.28 -12.31
N VAL A 139 -5.86 14.70 -11.49
CA VAL A 139 -7.22 14.32 -11.88
C VAL A 139 -8.22 15.46 -11.61
N THR A 140 -8.06 16.14 -10.48
CA THR A 140 -9.01 17.15 -9.99
C THR A 140 -8.29 18.35 -9.37
N PRO A 141 -7.45 19.10 -10.13
CA PRO A 141 -6.60 20.17 -9.58
C PRO A 141 -7.38 21.26 -8.83
N ASP A 142 -8.59 21.55 -9.28
CA ASP A 142 -9.44 22.61 -8.71
C ASP A 142 -10.36 22.16 -7.58
N PHE A 143 -10.35 20.86 -7.24
CA PHE A 143 -11.17 20.36 -6.14
C PHE A 143 -10.56 20.71 -4.77
N GLU A 144 -11.41 20.97 -3.77
CA GLU A 144 -11.00 21.33 -2.40
C GLU A 144 -10.47 20.10 -1.66
N VAL A 145 -9.26 20.18 -1.11
CA VAL A 145 -8.62 19.08 -0.38
C VAL A 145 -9.44 18.67 0.84
N ALA A 146 -9.91 19.65 1.66
CA ALA A 146 -10.73 19.36 2.82
C ALA A 146 -12.02 18.61 2.47
N ARG A 147 -12.64 18.96 1.35
CA ARG A 147 -13.85 18.28 0.87
C ARG A 147 -13.56 16.85 0.41
N ALA A 148 -12.46 16.62 -0.27
CA ALA A 148 -12.03 15.27 -0.65
C ALA A 148 -11.78 14.39 0.58
N ILE A 149 -11.13 14.93 1.63
CA ILE A 149 -10.93 14.24 2.91
C ILE A 149 -12.27 13.91 3.55
N LYS A 150 -13.20 14.89 3.64
CA LYS A 150 -14.54 14.66 4.20
C LYS A 150 -15.25 13.52 3.47
N ILE A 151 -15.24 13.52 2.14
CA ILE A 151 -15.88 12.47 1.34
C ILE A 151 -15.19 11.11 1.62
N SER A 152 -13.85 11.08 1.60
CA SER A 152 -13.06 9.88 1.87
C SER A 152 -13.27 9.31 3.27
N SER A 153 -13.75 10.13 4.22
CA SER A 153 -14.07 9.76 5.60
C SER A 153 -15.58 9.57 5.83
N SER A 154 -16.41 9.66 4.78
CA SER A 154 -17.86 9.53 4.89
C SER A 154 -18.29 8.06 4.96
N MET A 155 -18.07 7.46 6.14
CA MET A 155 -18.49 6.08 6.40
C MET A 155 -20.02 5.96 6.31
N PRO A 156 -20.54 5.03 5.48
CA PRO A 156 -21.98 4.81 5.36
C PRO A 156 -22.64 4.55 6.71
N GLY A 157 -23.76 5.23 6.94
CA GLY A 157 -24.50 5.20 8.20
C GLY A 157 -24.02 6.21 9.27
N LEU A 158 -22.76 6.63 9.24
CA LEU A 158 -22.21 7.61 10.18
C LEU A 158 -22.20 9.02 9.59
N MET A 159 -21.66 9.19 8.38
CA MET A 159 -21.57 10.49 7.73
C MET A 159 -22.26 10.47 6.36
N ALA A 160 -22.91 11.58 6.02
CA ALA A 160 -23.66 11.70 4.79
C ALA A 160 -22.77 11.53 3.55
N PRO A 161 -23.20 10.75 2.56
CA PRO A 161 -22.51 10.64 1.29
C PRO A 161 -22.52 11.98 0.55
N TYR A 162 -21.64 12.11 -0.42
CA TYR A 162 -21.49 13.32 -1.21
C TYR A 162 -21.87 13.10 -2.68
N GLU A 163 -22.75 13.94 -3.21
CA GLU A 163 -23.08 13.91 -4.64
C GLU A 163 -22.06 14.73 -5.43
N TYR A 164 -21.40 14.07 -6.39
CA TYR A 164 -20.42 14.68 -7.28
C TYR A 164 -20.55 14.15 -8.71
N ASN A 165 -20.76 15.04 -9.66
CA ASN A 165 -20.87 14.68 -11.09
C ASN A 165 -21.83 13.49 -11.35
N LYS A 166 -23.02 13.53 -10.76
CA LYS A 166 -24.04 12.45 -10.82
C LYS A 166 -23.62 11.13 -10.17
N SER A 167 -22.54 11.09 -9.43
CA SER A 167 -22.07 9.96 -8.64
C SER A 167 -22.32 10.22 -7.16
N LEU A 168 -22.61 9.16 -6.42
CA LEU A 168 -22.74 9.18 -4.97
C LEU A 168 -21.44 8.64 -4.36
N LEU A 169 -20.67 9.52 -3.71
CA LEU A 169 -19.35 9.21 -3.16
C LEU A 169 -19.43 9.01 -1.65
N VAL A 170 -18.67 8.03 -1.16
CA VAL A 170 -18.55 7.66 0.25
C VAL A 170 -17.10 7.35 0.61
N ASP A 171 -16.88 6.85 1.82
CA ASP A 171 -15.57 6.47 2.37
C ASP A 171 -14.75 5.61 1.40
N GLY A 172 -13.47 5.94 1.31
CA GLY A 172 -12.56 5.34 0.33
C GLY A 172 -12.23 3.88 0.60
N ASP A 173 -12.34 3.42 1.84
CA ASP A 173 -11.99 2.04 2.20
C ASP A 173 -13.06 1.03 1.79
N LEU A 174 -14.29 1.47 1.48
CA LEU A 174 -15.41 0.56 1.26
C LEU A 174 -15.20 -0.39 0.08
N GLN A 175 -14.53 0.03 -0.98
CA GLN A 175 -14.36 -0.81 -2.17
C GLN A 175 -12.92 -1.25 -2.40
N LYS A 176 -12.00 -0.30 -2.28
CA LYS A 176 -10.58 -0.57 -2.48
C LYS A 176 -9.83 0.19 -1.41
N ALA A 177 -9.60 -0.52 -0.33
CA ALA A 177 -8.99 0.04 0.88
C ALA A 177 -7.60 0.67 0.66
N SER A 178 -7.13 0.80 -0.59
CA SER A 178 -5.83 1.38 -0.92
C SER A 178 -5.81 2.08 -2.27
N PRO A 179 -5.08 3.21 -2.39
CA PRO A 179 -4.74 3.80 -3.68
C PRO A 179 -3.78 2.94 -4.52
N MET A 180 -3.31 1.82 -3.99
CA MET A 180 -2.31 0.93 -4.59
C MET A 180 -2.65 0.51 -6.03
N TRP A 181 -3.90 0.21 -6.31
CA TRP A 181 -4.34 -0.23 -7.64
C TRP A 181 -4.12 0.82 -8.74
N ARG A 182 -4.16 2.12 -8.40
CA ARG A 182 -3.86 3.21 -9.35
C ARG A 182 -2.35 3.37 -9.57
N LEU A 183 -1.59 3.08 -8.53
CA LEU A 183 -0.13 3.22 -8.55
C LEU A 183 0.55 1.98 -9.12
N SER A 184 -0.12 0.83 -9.10
CA SER A 184 0.39 -0.44 -9.64
C SER A 184 0.72 -0.37 -11.14
N GLU A 185 -0.01 0.42 -11.91
CA GLU A 185 0.29 0.68 -13.33
C GLU A 185 1.67 1.35 -13.53
N ASN A 186 2.18 2.01 -12.51
CA ASN A 186 3.46 2.71 -12.51
C ASN A 186 4.59 1.94 -11.80
N LEU A 187 4.29 0.84 -11.09
CA LEU A 187 5.27 0.03 -10.37
C LEU A 187 6.40 -0.53 -11.27
N GLY A 188 6.14 -0.68 -12.56
CA GLY A 188 7.15 -1.10 -13.54
C GLY A 188 7.87 0.04 -14.26
N LYS A 189 7.40 1.29 -14.08
CA LYS A 189 7.85 2.45 -14.88
C LYS A 189 8.66 3.48 -14.08
N SER A 190 8.62 3.43 -12.74
CA SER A 190 9.35 4.34 -11.86
C SER A 190 10.25 3.57 -10.89
N ASP A 191 11.34 4.19 -10.45
CA ASP A 191 12.21 3.65 -9.39
C ASP A 191 11.59 3.76 -7.99
N SER A 192 10.39 4.36 -7.87
CA SER A 192 9.69 4.53 -6.60
C SER A 192 9.25 3.20 -6.01
N ARG A 193 9.47 3.04 -4.71
CA ARG A 193 8.96 1.92 -3.90
C ARG A 193 7.69 2.37 -3.18
N ILE A 194 6.76 1.45 -2.97
CA ILE A 194 5.51 1.74 -2.28
C ILE A 194 5.59 1.19 -0.87
N LEU A 195 5.31 2.05 0.09
CA LEU A 195 5.07 1.73 1.49
C LEU A 195 3.59 1.95 1.78
N GLU A 196 2.88 0.89 2.06
CA GLU A 196 1.50 0.97 2.50
C GLU A 196 1.40 0.68 3.98
N PHE A 197 0.73 1.56 4.72
CA PHE A 197 0.49 1.43 6.15
C PHE A 197 -0.98 1.08 6.38
N ARG A 198 -1.21 0.01 7.14
CA ARG A 198 -2.53 -0.51 7.48
C ARG A 198 -2.71 -0.61 8.97
N LEU A 199 -3.91 -0.30 9.43
CA LEU A 199 -4.31 -0.47 10.82
C LEU A 199 -5.05 -1.78 10.98
N GLU A 200 -4.50 -2.65 11.82
CA GLU A 200 -5.12 -3.91 12.22
C GLU A 200 -5.47 -3.85 13.70
N GLY A 201 -6.39 -4.67 14.15
CA GLY A 201 -6.74 -4.78 15.56
C GLY A 201 -7.85 -5.79 15.79
N ASP A 202 -7.99 -6.21 17.05
CA ASP A 202 -9.03 -7.14 17.42
C ASP A 202 -10.39 -6.43 17.39
N TYR A 203 -11.32 -7.02 16.65
CA TYR A 203 -12.68 -6.49 16.58
C TYR A 203 -13.48 -6.99 17.78
N ASN A 204 -13.96 -6.04 18.59
CA ASN A 204 -14.87 -6.38 19.67
C ASN A 204 -16.23 -6.76 19.05
N LYS A 205 -16.59 -8.04 19.17
CA LYS A 205 -17.78 -8.63 18.56
C LYS A 205 -19.09 -8.28 19.31
N ASP A 206 -19.20 -7.12 19.91
CA ASP A 206 -20.45 -6.74 20.57
C ASP A 206 -21.45 -6.19 19.55
N GLU A 207 -22.15 -7.12 18.88
CA GLU A 207 -23.12 -6.86 17.81
C GLU A 207 -24.48 -6.31 18.29
N LYS A 208 -24.59 -5.89 19.56
CA LYS A 208 -25.87 -5.61 20.21
C LYS A 208 -26.55 -4.31 19.76
N ASN A 209 -25.90 -3.46 18.99
CA ASN A 209 -26.52 -2.24 18.49
C ASN A 209 -26.34 -2.04 16.97
N PRO A 210 -27.27 -1.34 16.29
CA PRO A 210 -27.22 -1.19 14.83
C PRO A 210 -25.93 -0.53 14.31
N ILE A 211 -25.30 0.35 15.07
CA ILE A 211 -24.06 1.03 14.68
C ILE A 211 -22.90 0.05 14.70
N SER A 212 -22.78 -0.76 15.75
CA SER A 212 -21.72 -1.78 15.79
C SER A 212 -21.91 -2.83 14.71
N PHE A 213 -23.14 -3.20 14.36
CA PHE A 213 -23.43 -4.11 13.26
C PHE A 213 -22.99 -3.54 11.89
N ILE A 214 -23.34 -2.28 11.59
CA ILE A 214 -22.87 -1.60 10.36
C ILE A 214 -21.34 -1.53 10.34
N ASN A 215 -20.72 -1.20 11.46
CA ASN A 215 -19.27 -1.14 11.60
C ASN A 215 -18.61 -2.50 11.38
N THR A 216 -19.21 -3.60 11.86
CA THR A 216 -18.70 -4.95 11.65
C THR A 216 -18.77 -5.33 10.18
N ILE A 217 -19.88 -5.05 9.49
CA ILE A 217 -20.00 -5.27 8.04
C ILE A 217 -18.92 -4.47 7.29
N TYR A 218 -18.77 -3.19 7.66
CA TYR A 218 -17.74 -2.33 7.05
C TYR A 218 -16.34 -2.92 7.22
N SER A 219 -15.98 -3.37 8.42
CA SER A 219 -14.70 -4.01 8.70
C SER A 219 -14.49 -5.28 7.89
N CYS A 220 -15.50 -6.15 7.80
CA CYS A 220 -15.40 -7.37 6.97
C CYS A 220 -15.10 -7.05 5.51
N VAL A 221 -15.74 -6.02 4.94
CA VAL A 221 -15.51 -5.61 3.55
C VAL A 221 -14.11 -5.04 3.36
N THR A 222 -13.67 -4.19 4.27
CA THR A 222 -12.34 -3.55 4.19
C THR A 222 -11.19 -4.54 4.41
N ASP A 223 -11.38 -5.55 5.28
CA ASP A 223 -10.39 -6.60 5.51
C ASP A 223 -10.19 -7.47 4.28
N VAL A 224 -11.29 -7.93 3.65
CA VAL A 224 -11.23 -8.68 2.39
C VAL A 224 -10.50 -7.89 1.30
N ALA A 225 -10.80 -6.60 1.16
CA ALA A 225 -10.12 -5.75 0.19
C ALA A 225 -8.62 -5.59 0.50
N THR A 226 -8.26 -5.52 1.77
CA THR A 226 -6.86 -5.45 2.24
C THR A 226 -6.10 -6.73 1.94
N ASP A 227 -6.68 -7.89 2.25
CA ASP A 227 -6.07 -9.19 2.02
C ASP A 227 -5.86 -9.42 0.52
N PHE A 228 -6.81 -9.02 -0.31
CA PHE A 228 -6.70 -9.09 -1.76
C PHE A 228 -5.53 -8.23 -2.30
N VAL A 229 -5.35 -7.02 -1.78
CA VAL A 229 -4.20 -6.16 -2.14
C VAL A 229 -2.89 -6.81 -1.71
N LYS A 230 -2.81 -7.35 -0.49
CA LYS A 230 -1.63 -8.08 -0.01
C LYS A 230 -1.32 -9.32 -0.86
N GLU A 231 -2.33 -10.07 -1.27
CA GLU A 231 -2.16 -11.25 -2.13
C GLU A 231 -1.63 -10.88 -3.51
N ILE A 232 -2.18 -9.84 -4.15
CA ILE A 232 -1.79 -9.43 -5.50
C ILE A 232 -0.42 -8.75 -5.52
N TYR A 233 -0.17 -7.82 -4.59
CA TYR A 233 1.00 -6.95 -4.64
C TYR A 233 2.09 -7.31 -3.63
N GLY A 234 1.76 -8.09 -2.60
CA GLY A 234 2.71 -8.47 -1.54
C GLY A 234 3.94 -9.23 -2.03
N GLN A 235 3.85 -9.84 -3.21
CA GLN A 235 4.95 -10.53 -3.88
C GLN A 235 5.87 -9.58 -4.69
N ASN A 236 5.46 -8.31 -4.87
CA ASN A 236 6.29 -7.35 -5.59
C ASN A 236 7.39 -6.82 -4.68
N ASP A 237 8.65 -6.91 -5.10
CA ASP A 237 9.82 -6.49 -4.33
C ASP A 237 9.90 -4.96 -4.12
N ARG A 238 9.08 -4.18 -4.83
CA ARG A 238 8.94 -2.73 -4.71
C ARG A 238 7.73 -2.30 -3.88
N TYR A 239 6.94 -3.26 -3.39
CA TYR A 239 5.81 -3.01 -2.52
C TYR A 239 6.06 -3.62 -1.14
N ASP A 240 5.84 -2.84 -0.12
CA ASP A 240 5.90 -3.27 1.26
C ASP A 240 4.66 -2.77 2.01
N CYS A 241 3.91 -3.70 2.62
CA CYS A 241 2.79 -3.40 3.48
C CYS A 241 3.22 -3.53 4.95
N ILE A 242 3.01 -2.47 5.71
CA ILE A 242 3.32 -2.41 7.14
C ILE A 242 2.01 -2.41 7.90
N SER A 243 1.66 -3.57 8.46
CA SER A 243 0.50 -3.72 9.33
C SER A 243 0.84 -3.21 10.72
N ILE A 244 0.04 -2.27 11.22
CA ILE A 244 0.14 -1.69 12.55
C ILE A 244 -0.98 -2.26 13.40
N ASN A 245 -0.65 -3.23 14.24
CA ASN A 245 -1.61 -3.84 15.15
C ASN A 245 -1.86 -2.91 16.35
N THR A 246 -3.06 -2.37 16.43
CA THR A 246 -3.50 -1.44 17.48
C THR A 246 -4.12 -2.13 18.69
N GLY A 247 -4.12 -3.47 18.73
CA GLY A 247 -4.69 -4.27 19.79
C GLY A 247 -6.21 -4.19 19.83
N ASP A 248 -6.74 -4.12 21.04
CA ASP A 248 -8.15 -4.13 21.37
C ASP A 248 -8.85 -2.75 21.24
N ILE A 249 -8.18 -1.73 20.73
CA ILE A 249 -8.78 -0.41 20.57
C ILE A 249 -9.80 -0.45 19.44
N PHE A 250 -11.08 -0.27 19.83
CA PHE A 250 -12.17 -0.25 18.87
C PHE A 250 -12.07 1.01 17.98
N PHE A 251 -12.16 0.83 16.67
CA PHE A 251 -11.90 1.90 15.70
C PHE A 251 -12.91 3.07 15.81
N ALA A 252 -14.14 2.83 16.28
CA ALA A 252 -15.16 3.86 16.47
C ALA A 252 -15.23 4.45 17.90
N ASP A 253 -14.25 4.13 18.75
CA ASP A 253 -14.16 4.74 20.09
C ASP A 253 -13.50 6.13 20.02
N PHE A 254 -14.29 7.13 19.66
CA PHE A 254 -13.84 8.52 19.55
C PHE A 254 -13.58 9.20 20.90
N ASN A 255 -13.93 8.55 22.03
CA ASN A 255 -13.77 9.09 23.39
C ASN A 255 -12.47 8.64 24.06
N LEU A 256 -11.47 8.22 23.30
CA LEU A 256 -10.18 7.80 23.85
C LEU A 256 -9.59 8.87 24.78
N ASN A 257 -9.21 8.43 25.98
CA ASN A 257 -8.46 9.27 26.90
C ASN A 257 -7.04 9.57 26.38
N LYS A 258 -6.34 10.51 26.99
CA LYS A 258 -5.03 10.95 26.55
C LYS A 258 -3.98 9.82 26.58
N GLU A 259 -4.09 8.88 27.51
CA GLU A 259 -3.18 7.74 27.64
C GLU A 259 -3.33 6.78 26.45
N SER A 260 -4.57 6.40 26.13
CA SER A 260 -4.86 5.54 24.97
C SER A 260 -4.42 6.21 23.64
N ARG A 261 -4.60 7.53 23.52
CA ARG A 261 -4.10 8.29 22.36
C ARG A 261 -2.58 8.20 22.24
N ARG A 262 -1.84 8.41 23.33
CA ARG A 262 -0.37 8.24 23.35
C ARG A 262 0.05 6.82 23.04
N LYS A 263 -0.64 5.83 23.62
CA LYS A 263 -0.37 4.41 23.34
C LYS A 263 -0.48 4.10 21.84
N LEU A 264 -1.51 4.61 21.14
CA LEU A 264 -1.63 4.44 19.69
C LEU A 264 -0.45 5.05 18.93
N ILE A 265 -0.05 6.27 19.29
CA ILE A 265 1.10 6.95 18.66
C ILE A 265 2.39 6.13 18.86
N GLU A 266 2.64 5.66 20.09
CA GLU A 266 3.82 4.82 20.38
C GLU A 266 3.77 3.47 19.67
N ILE A 267 2.60 2.85 19.55
CA ILE A 267 2.40 1.63 18.77
C ILE A 267 2.83 1.86 17.32
N GLY A 268 2.31 2.89 16.67
CA GLY A 268 2.66 3.22 15.28
C GLY A 268 4.15 3.49 15.10
N TYR A 269 4.75 4.25 16.02
CA TYR A 269 6.18 4.51 16.01
C TYR A 269 7.01 3.22 16.14
N ASN A 270 6.76 2.45 17.19
CA ASN A 270 7.57 1.27 17.48
C ASN A 270 7.45 0.19 16.40
N GLN A 271 6.24 -0.05 15.87
CA GLN A 271 6.06 -1.06 14.83
C GLN A 271 6.68 -0.60 13.50
N THR A 272 6.62 0.68 13.17
CA THR A 272 7.28 1.23 11.99
C THR A 272 8.81 1.12 12.12
N ILE A 273 9.39 1.54 13.24
CA ILE A 273 10.83 1.39 13.51
C ILE A 273 11.25 -0.08 13.43
N ASN A 274 10.50 -0.98 14.08
CA ASN A 274 10.80 -2.42 14.04
C ASN A 274 10.78 -2.97 12.61
N TYR A 275 9.80 -2.55 11.81
CA TYR A 275 9.72 -2.97 10.42
C TYR A 275 10.99 -2.58 9.65
N PHE A 276 11.39 -1.34 9.71
CA PHE A 276 12.58 -0.87 9.00
C PHE A 276 13.88 -1.45 9.55
N LYS A 277 14.03 -1.59 10.87
CA LYS A 277 15.28 -2.08 11.47
C LYS A 277 15.46 -3.59 11.33
N ASN A 278 14.40 -4.36 11.40
CA ASN A 278 14.47 -5.81 11.55
C ASN A 278 13.79 -6.57 10.40
N VAL A 279 12.54 -6.22 10.07
CA VAL A 279 11.71 -7.02 9.14
C VAL A 279 12.15 -6.83 7.70
N LEU A 280 12.26 -5.58 7.26
CA LEU A 280 12.56 -5.26 5.88
C LEU A 280 13.97 -5.71 5.43
N PRO A 281 15.04 -5.46 6.18
CA PRO A 281 16.37 -5.96 5.82
C PRO A 281 16.41 -7.48 5.73
N TYR A 282 15.79 -8.19 6.69
CA TYR A 282 15.69 -9.64 6.68
C TYR A 282 14.93 -10.16 5.44
N LYS A 283 13.75 -9.59 5.13
CA LYS A 283 12.96 -9.93 3.95
C LYS A 283 13.76 -9.75 2.67
N LYS A 284 14.44 -8.60 2.51
CA LYS A 284 15.24 -8.32 1.31
C LYS A 284 16.49 -9.20 1.20
N GLN A 285 17.13 -9.52 2.32
CA GLN A 285 18.29 -10.43 2.33
C GLN A 285 17.90 -11.87 1.98
N ARG A 286 16.75 -12.35 2.52
CA ARG A 286 16.20 -13.65 2.13
C ARG A 286 15.90 -13.69 0.64
N LEU A 287 15.31 -12.64 0.07
CA LEU A 287 15.02 -12.56 -1.36
C LEU A 287 16.30 -12.59 -2.23
N VAL A 288 17.36 -11.89 -1.80
CA VAL A 288 18.68 -11.99 -2.46
C VAL A 288 19.17 -13.43 -2.49
N SER A 289 19.11 -14.14 -1.35
CA SER A 289 19.56 -15.55 -1.27
C SER A 289 18.76 -16.47 -2.18
N VAL A 290 17.45 -16.29 -2.25
CA VAL A 290 16.55 -17.05 -3.14
C VAL A 290 16.90 -16.80 -4.61
N TYR A 291 17.08 -15.55 -5.01
CA TYR A 291 17.46 -15.24 -6.40
C TYR A 291 18.86 -15.71 -6.75
N GLU A 292 19.82 -15.68 -5.84
CA GLU A 292 21.16 -16.24 -6.06
C GLU A 292 21.11 -17.75 -6.25
N GLN A 293 20.27 -18.47 -5.52
CA GLN A 293 20.06 -19.89 -5.70
C GLN A 293 19.41 -20.21 -7.04
N ILE A 294 18.35 -19.51 -7.41
CA ILE A 294 17.69 -19.64 -8.72
C ILE A 294 18.71 -19.35 -9.84
N LEU A 295 19.48 -18.28 -9.71
CA LEU A 295 20.51 -17.90 -10.69
C LEU A 295 21.56 -19.01 -10.87
N LEU A 296 22.01 -19.63 -9.79
CA LEU A 296 22.95 -20.76 -9.83
C LEU A 296 22.37 -21.92 -10.64
N TYR A 297 21.11 -22.29 -10.37
CA TYR A 297 20.45 -23.39 -11.07
C TYR A 297 20.16 -23.06 -12.55
N LEU A 298 19.78 -21.82 -12.86
CA LEU A 298 19.61 -21.36 -14.25
C LEU A 298 20.93 -21.45 -15.05
N LYS A 299 22.05 -21.06 -14.44
CA LYS A 299 23.38 -21.20 -15.10
C LYS A 299 23.75 -22.65 -15.33
N LYS A 300 23.41 -23.54 -14.40
CA LYS A 300 23.64 -25.00 -14.60
C LYS A 300 22.72 -25.54 -15.69
N ALA A 301 21.45 -25.19 -15.70
CA ALA A 301 20.51 -25.54 -16.76
C ALA A 301 21.02 -25.05 -18.15
N GLN A 302 21.53 -23.82 -18.23
CA GLN A 302 22.09 -23.27 -19.46
C GLN A 302 23.33 -24.05 -19.93
N LYS A 303 24.18 -24.51 -19.00
CA LYS A 303 25.32 -25.37 -19.33
C LYS A 303 24.87 -26.72 -19.88
N GLY A 304 23.89 -27.38 -19.25
CA GLY A 304 23.27 -28.61 -19.72
C GLY A 304 22.68 -28.45 -21.12
N LEU A 305 22.02 -27.31 -21.39
CA LEU A 305 21.45 -26.99 -22.70
C LEU A 305 22.53 -26.90 -23.79
N LYS A 306 23.67 -26.26 -23.50
CA LYS A 306 24.82 -26.19 -24.43
C LYS A 306 25.44 -27.56 -24.66
N GLY A 307 25.35 -28.48 -23.70
CA GLY A 307 25.79 -29.88 -23.82
C GLY A 307 24.76 -30.80 -24.48
N ASN A 308 23.64 -30.28 -24.98
CA ASN A 308 22.47 -31.04 -25.49
C ASN A 308 21.88 -32.06 -24.50
N ASN A 309 22.08 -31.84 -23.20
CA ASN A 309 21.57 -32.73 -22.15
C ASN A 309 20.21 -32.20 -21.63
N VAL A 310 19.11 -32.57 -22.29
CA VAL A 310 17.76 -32.12 -21.96
C VAL A 310 17.29 -32.62 -20.59
N GLU A 311 17.71 -33.82 -20.18
CA GLU A 311 17.32 -34.38 -18.87
C GLU A 311 17.95 -33.58 -17.74
N GLU A 312 19.21 -33.17 -17.86
CA GLU A 312 19.90 -32.32 -16.91
C GLU A 312 19.20 -30.95 -16.80
N VAL A 313 18.80 -30.37 -17.92
CA VAL A 313 18.05 -29.11 -17.93
C VAL A 313 16.71 -29.25 -17.19
N GLN A 314 15.96 -30.32 -17.45
CA GLN A 314 14.69 -30.59 -16.78
C GLN A 314 14.86 -30.81 -15.28
N TRP A 315 15.92 -31.48 -14.87
CA TRP A 315 16.26 -31.71 -13.47
C TRP A 315 16.51 -30.38 -12.75
N TRP A 316 17.36 -29.50 -13.32
CA TRP A 316 17.60 -28.18 -12.75
C TRP A 316 16.32 -27.30 -12.66
N PHE A 317 15.44 -27.41 -13.65
CA PHE A 317 14.14 -26.71 -13.58
C PHE A 317 13.21 -27.29 -12.51
N GLY A 318 13.36 -28.56 -12.16
CA GLY A 318 12.70 -29.17 -10.99
C GLY A 318 13.14 -28.49 -9.70
N ASP A 319 14.45 -28.36 -9.48
CA ASP A 319 15.01 -27.70 -8.30
C ASP A 319 14.65 -26.21 -8.22
N ILE A 320 14.73 -25.47 -9.34
CA ILE A 320 14.30 -24.09 -9.41
C ILE A 320 12.83 -23.97 -8.99
N PHE A 321 11.98 -24.86 -9.46
CA PHE A 321 10.56 -24.82 -9.15
C PHE A 321 10.28 -25.13 -7.67
N THR A 322 11.06 -26.03 -7.06
CA THR A 322 10.98 -26.29 -5.62
C THR A 322 11.30 -25.03 -4.83
N VAL A 323 12.42 -24.37 -5.14
CA VAL A 323 12.81 -23.10 -4.50
C VAL A 323 11.72 -22.03 -4.67
N LEU A 324 11.11 -21.94 -5.85
CA LEU A 324 10.02 -21.00 -6.12
C LEU A 324 8.77 -21.31 -5.30
N CYS A 325 8.37 -22.57 -5.20
CA CYS A 325 7.19 -22.97 -4.42
C CYS A 325 7.35 -22.68 -2.94
N GLU A 326 8.54 -22.92 -2.38
CA GLU A 326 8.88 -22.65 -0.98
C GLU A 326 8.98 -21.15 -0.65
N ASN A 327 9.13 -20.30 -1.67
CA ASN A 327 9.31 -18.85 -1.50
C ASN A 327 8.33 -18.03 -2.35
N LYS A 328 7.18 -18.62 -2.68
CA LYS A 328 6.21 -18.01 -3.59
C LYS A 328 5.75 -16.63 -3.12
N GLU A 329 5.66 -16.43 -1.81
CA GLU A 329 5.21 -15.17 -1.20
C GLU A 329 6.20 -14.00 -1.30
N ILE A 330 7.46 -14.25 -1.70
CA ILE A 330 8.49 -13.20 -1.78
C ILE A 330 9.09 -13.03 -3.17
N VAL A 331 8.90 -13.99 -4.06
CA VAL A 331 9.43 -13.94 -5.43
C VAL A 331 8.50 -13.14 -6.34
N ASP A 332 9.08 -12.25 -7.16
CA ASP A 332 8.34 -11.46 -8.15
C ASP A 332 7.49 -12.36 -9.07
N PRO A 333 6.18 -12.10 -9.18
CA PRO A 333 5.27 -12.92 -10.00
C PRO A 333 5.69 -13.01 -11.48
N VAL A 334 6.32 -11.98 -12.03
CA VAL A 334 6.79 -11.98 -13.41
C VAL A 334 7.90 -13.00 -13.58
N ILE A 335 8.85 -13.02 -12.62
CA ILE A 335 9.95 -14.01 -12.62
C ILE A 335 9.39 -15.42 -12.41
N TYR A 336 8.47 -15.58 -11.45
CA TYR A 336 7.79 -16.85 -11.17
C TYR A 336 7.11 -17.43 -12.41
N ASN A 337 6.25 -16.63 -13.06
CA ASN A 337 5.49 -17.06 -14.24
C ASN A 337 6.41 -17.38 -15.43
N ARG A 338 7.46 -16.59 -15.66
CA ARG A 338 8.43 -16.86 -16.72
C ARG A 338 9.16 -18.22 -16.53
N ILE A 339 9.54 -18.52 -15.29
CA ILE A 339 10.17 -19.82 -14.98
C ILE A 339 9.17 -20.96 -15.18
N LEU A 340 7.92 -20.76 -14.76
CA LEU A 340 6.86 -21.74 -14.96
C LEU A 340 6.59 -22.01 -16.44
N ASP A 341 6.55 -20.98 -17.27
CA ASP A 341 6.35 -21.10 -18.73
C ASP A 341 7.49 -21.89 -19.39
N ILE A 342 8.74 -21.62 -19.00
CA ILE A 342 9.90 -22.38 -19.49
C ILE A 342 9.81 -23.84 -19.04
N LYS A 343 9.49 -24.12 -17.78
CA LYS A 343 9.28 -25.47 -17.26
C LYS A 343 8.21 -26.22 -18.03
N ASN A 344 7.07 -25.60 -18.30
CA ASN A 344 5.96 -26.20 -19.06
C ASN A 344 6.35 -26.48 -20.52
N SER A 345 7.14 -25.59 -21.12
CA SER A 345 7.66 -25.77 -22.47
C SER A 345 8.64 -26.97 -22.55
N LEU A 346 9.50 -27.12 -21.55
CA LEU A 346 10.43 -28.27 -21.43
C LEU A 346 9.68 -29.59 -21.23
N SER A 347 8.59 -29.59 -20.44
CA SER A 347 7.80 -30.81 -20.23
C SER A 347 7.06 -31.27 -21.49
N LYS A 348 6.60 -30.33 -22.30
CA LYS A 348 5.95 -30.62 -23.60
C LYS A 348 6.94 -31.15 -24.65
N SER A 349 8.20 -30.77 -24.58
CA SER A 349 9.25 -31.19 -25.53
C SER A 349 9.60 -32.67 -25.40
N LYS A 350 9.30 -33.33 -24.26
CA LYS A 350 9.54 -34.80 -24.09
C LYS A 350 8.78 -35.65 -25.07
N THR A 351 7.63 -35.25 -25.53
CA THR A 351 6.78 -36.03 -26.46
C THR A 351 7.29 -35.99 -27.91
N THR A 352 8.10 -35.01 -28.26
CA THR A 352 8.59 -34.80 -29.63
C THR A 352 10.02 -35.36 -29.84
N VAL A 353 10.76 -35.56 -28.75
CA VAL A 353 12.19 -35.99 -28.80
C VAL A 353 12.36 -37.49 -29.02
N LEU A 354 11.31 -38.30 -28.82
CA LEU A 354 11.39 -39.75 -28.97
C LEU A 354 11.49 -40.25 -30.43
N PHE A 355 11.40 -39.39 -31.43
CA PHE A 355 11.28 -39.86 -32.81
C PHE A 355 12.25 -39.32 -33.87
N PHE A 356 13.03 -38.24 -33.65
CA PHE A 356 13.97 -37.78 -34.70
C PHE A 356 15.20 -37.07 -34.16
N HIS A 357 16.38 -37.46 -34.70
CA HIS A 357 17.64 -36.72 -34.79
C HIS A 357 17.44 -35.41 -35.58
N THR A 358 16.70 -34.44 -35.12
CA THR A 358 16.52 -33.15 -35.79
C THR A 358 17.02 -32.01 -34.95
N HIS A 359 17.91 -31.24 -35.52
CA HIS A 359 18.46 -30.01 -35.02
C HIS A 359 17.39 -29.08 -34.42
N PHE A 360 17.50 -28.87 -33.16
CA PHE A 360 16.68 -28.05 -32.27
C PHE A 360 16.50 -26.60 -32.75
N LYS A 361 15.45 -26.26 -33.47
CA LYS A 361 14.96 -24.89 -33.53
C LYS A 361 14.57 -24.35 -32.14
N GLY A 362 14.17 -25.25 -31.23
CA GLY A 362 13.76 -24.92 -29.86
C GLY A 362 14.91 -24.54 -28.91
N VAL A 363 16.13 -25.13 -29.07
CA VAL A 363 17.26 -24.86 -28.17
C VAL A 363 17.74 -23.41 -28.24
N LYS A 364 17.86 -22.85 -29.44
CA LYS A 364 18.28 -21.44 -29.62
C LYS A 364 17.30 -20.46 -28.95
N ARG A 365 16.01 -20.74 -29.05
CA ARG A 365 14.99 -19.94 -28.42
C ARG A 365 15.07 -20.07 -26.90
N LEU A 366 15.17 -21.29 -26.37
CA LEU A 366 15.28 -21.56 -24.96
C LEU A 366 16.55 -20.95 -24.36
N ASP A 367 17.71 -21.05 -25.05
CA ASP A 367 18.95 -20.42 -24.60
C ASP A 367 18.86 -18.89 -24.57
N ALA A 368 18.11 -18.27 -25.50
CA ALA A 368 17.85 -16.86 -25.50
C ALA A 368 16.94 -16.45 -24.31
N GLU A 369 15.88 -17.22 -24.06
CA GLU A 369 14.98 -17.01 -22.92
C GLU A 369 15.71 -17.17 -21.57
N LEU A 370 16.61 -18.16 -21.45
CA LEU A 370 17.44 -18.35 -20.25
C LEU A 370 18.44 -17.20 -20.05
N ARG A 371 19.09 -16.73 -21.11
CA ARG A 371 20.01 -15.57 -21.03
C ARG A 371 19.29 -14.33 -20.54
N ASP A 372 18.12 -14.05 -21.10
CA ASP A 372 17.34 -12.90 -20.71
C ASP A 372 16.85 -13.01 -19.25
N LEU A 373 16.36 -14.17 -18.83
CA LEU A 373 15.95 -14.41 -17.45
C LEU A 373 17.13 -14.30 -16.46
N ILE A 374 18.29 -14.82 -16.80
CA ILE A 374 19.53 -14.68 -16.02
C ILE A 374 19.91 -13.21 -15.89
N MET A 375 19.79 -12.42 -16.95
CA MET A 375 20.05 -10.98 -16.91
C MET A 375 19.07 -10.25 -15.99
N VAL A 376 17.78 -10.55 -16.09
CA VAL A 376 16.74 -9.95 -15.22
C VAL A 376 17.01 -10.25 -13.76
N ILE A 377 17.32 -11.51 -13.41
CA ILE A 377 17.60 -11.90 -12.03
C ILE A 377 18.88 -11.25 -11.50
N ASN A 378 19.95 -11.19 -12.32
CA ASN A 378 21.18 -10.47 -11.93
C ASN A 378 20.91 -9.00 -11.62
N THR A 379 20.12 -8.33 -12.46
CA THR A 379 19.72 -6.93 -12.22
C THR A 379 18.96 -6.81 -10.91
N ARG A 380 17.99 -7.68 -10.63
CA ARG A 380 17.24 -7.69 -9.37
C ARG A 380 18.13 -7.90 -8.15
N ILE A 381 19.07 -8.83 -8.22
CA ILE A 381 20.05 -9.06 -7.13
C ILE A 381 20.90 -7.80 -6.88
N ALA A 382 21.36 -7.15 -7.94
CA ALA A 382 22.13 -5.92 -7.82
C ALA A 382 21.33 -4.79 -7.18
N ASP A 383 20.09 -4.59 -7.62
CA ASP A 383 19.17 -3.59 -7.05
C ASP A 383 18.89 -3.84 -5.56
N LEU A 384 18.64 -5.10 -5.18
CA LEU A 384 18.40 -5.47 -3.78
C LEU A 384 19.63 -5.27 -2.91
N LYS A 385 20.83 -5.64 -3.41
CA LYS A 385 22.09 -5.43 -2.67
C LYS A 385 22.38 -3.93 -2.50
N LEU A 386 22.18 -3.13 -3.54
CA LEU A 386 22.33 -1.68 -3.47
C LEU A 386 21.33 -1.08 -2.47
N TYR A 387 20.08 -1.55 -2.50
CA TYR A 387 19.08 -1.16 -1.52
C TYR A 387 19.54 -1.44 -0.08
N LEU A 388 20.01 -2.66 0.20
CA LEU A 388 20.50 -3.03 1.53
C LEU A 388 21.73 -2.23 1.98
N GLN A 389 22.62 -1.88 1.05
CA GLN A 389 23.75 -1.00 1.35
C GLN A 389 23.32 0.41 1.72
N ASN A 390 22.43 1.00 0.92
CA ASN A 390 21.92 2.35 1.17
C ASN A 390 21.13 2.39 2.48
N PHE A 391 20.41 1.33 2.79
CA PHE A 391 19.60 1.22 3.99
C PHE A 391 20.45 1.16 5.27
N LYS A 392 21.60 0.46 5.26
CA LYS A 392 22.55 0.43 6.39
C LYS A 392 23.12 1.81 6.77
N ASN A 393 23.08 2.77 5.84
CA ASN A 393 23.54 4.13 6.07
C ASN A 393 22.43 5.05 6.60
N ILE A 394 21.18 4.60 6.62
CA ILE A 394 20.00 5.34 7.09
C ILE A 394 19.61 4.92 8.52
N VAL A 395 19.85 3.69 8.91
CA VAL A 395 19.51 3.08 10.20
C VAL A 395 20.74 2.96 11.10
#